data_fa5e520cb62ac592c33c8a1cfc921956
#
_entry.id   fa5e520cb62ac592c33c8a1cfc921956
#
_cell.length_a   1.000
_cell.length_b   1.000
_cell.length_c   1.000
_cell.angle_alpha   90.00
_cell.angle_beta   90.00
_cell.angle_gamma   90.00
#
_symmetry.space_group_name_H-M   'P 1'
#
loop_
_entity.id
_entity.type
_entity.pdbx_description
1 polymer ?
#
loop_
_entity_poly.entity_id
_entity_poly.type
_entity_poly.pdbx_seq_one_letter_code
_entity_poly.pdbx_strand_id
1 'polypeptide(L)'
;MANHKSSLKRIRQEEKRRLHNRYYAKTMRNAVRKLRATTDKAAAIEMYPGIQKMLDKLAKTNIIHKNKAANLKSKLALFIQKLA
;
A
#
# COMPACT_ATOMS: atom_id res chain seq x y z
N MET A 1 29.16 18.40 21.28
CA MET A 1 28.39 18.66 20.04
C MET A 1 28.45 17.53 19.03
N ALA A 2 28.82 16.34 19.49
CA ALA A 2 28.75 15.14 18.69
C ALA A 2 27.33 14.86 18.18
N ASN A 3 26.33 15.42 18.85
CA ASN A 3 24.92 15.18 18.55
C ASN A 3 24.44 15.78 17.22
N HIS A 4 25.13 16.80 16.70
CA HIS A 4 24.70 17.47 15.47
C HIS A 4 24.82 16.59 14.23
N LYS A 5 25.92 15.85 14.10
CA LYS A 5 26.10 14.97 12.95
C LYS A 5 25.10 13.80 12.96
N SER A 6 24.86 13.24 14.14
CA SER A 6 23.87 12.17 14.32
C SER A 6 22.45 12.65 14.05
N SER A 7 22.11 13.86 14.49
CA SER A 7 20.80 14.46 14.26
C SER A 7 20.56 14.72 12.78
N LEU A 8 21.56 15.24 12.07
CA LEU A 8 21.46 15.49 10.63
C LEU A 8 21.29 14.20 9.85
N LYS A 9 22.04 13.16 10.22
CA LYS A 9 21.91 11.86 9.59
C LYS A 9 20.51 11.28 9.81
N ARG A 10 19.99 11.38 11.03
CA ARG A 10 18.66 10.90 11.38
C ARG A 10 17.58 11.64 10.60
N ILE A 11 17.69 12.96 10.49
CA ILE A 11 16.75 13.78 9.71
C ILE A 11 16.74 13.33 8.25
N ARG A 12 17.90 13.12 7.65
CA ARG A 12 18.02 12.64 6.27
C ARG A 12 17.38 11.28 6.09
N GLN A 13 17.60 10.36 7.05
CA GLN A 13 17.01 9.04 7.02
C GLN A 13 15.48 9.11 7.14
N GLU A 14 14.97 9.95 8.03
CA GLU A 14 13.53 10.12 8.23
C GLU A 14 12.87 10.71 6.99
N GLU A 15 13.47 11.71 6.36
CA GLU A 15 12.97 12.27 5.10
C GLU A 15 12.95 11.22 3.99
N LYS A 16 14.02 10.45 3.86
CA LYS A 16 14.12 9.39 2.86
C LYS A 16 13.03 8.33 3.07
N ARG A 17 12.82 7.92 4.32
CA ARG A 17 11.76 6.96 4.67
C ARG A 17 10.39 7.53 4.38
N ARG A 18 10.15 8.79 4.73
CA ARG A 18 8.86 9.44 4.49
C ARG A 18 8.52 9.51 3.01
N LEU A 19 9.48 9.89 2.17
CA LEU A 19 9.31 9.95 0.73
C LEU A 19 9.06 8.55 0.15
N HIS A 20 9.82 7.57 0.61
CA HIS A 20 9.66 6.17 0.22
C HIS A 20 8.29 5.63 0.60
N ASN A 21 7.88 5.84 1.85
CA ASN A 21 6.58 5.40 2.36
C ASN A 21 5.44 6.07 1.61
N ARG A 22 5.56 7.37 1.35
CA ARG A 22 4.56 8.13 0.61
C ARG A 22 4.40 7.60 -0.81
N TYR A 23 5.50 7.29 -1.47
CA TYR A 23 5.49 6.73 -2.82
C TYR A 23 4.76 5.40 -2.85
N TYR A 24 5.09 4.49 -1.94
CA TYR A 24 4.45 3.17 -1.89
C TYR A 24 2.98 3.25 -1.49
N ALA A 25 2.64 4.11 -0.55
CA ALA A 25 1.25 4.32 -0.16
C ALA A 25 0.42 4.88 -1.33
N LYS A 26 0.99 5.81 -2.09
CA LYS A 26 0.34 6.38 -3.27
C LYS A 26 0.14 5.33 -4.36
N THR A 27 1.17 4.51 -4.60
CA THR A 27 1.11 3.42 -5.58
C THR A 27 0.01 2.42 -5.21
N MET A 28 -0.09 2.06 -3.94
CA MET A 28 -1.13 1.17 -3.43
C MET A 28 -2.52 1.77 -3.63
N ARG A 29 -2.71 3.04 -3.27
CA ARG A 29 -4.01 3.72 -3.44
C ARG A 29 -4.42 3.78 -4.90
N ASN A 30 -3.47 4.04 -5.79
CA ASN A 30 -3.74 4.07 -7.23
C ASN A 30 -4.14 2.68 -7.75
N ALA A 31 -3.47 1.63 -7.28
CA ALA A 31 -3.79 0.25 -7.65
C ALA A 31 -5.19 -0.15 -7.18
N VAL A 32 -5.54 0.20 -5.93
CA VAL A 32 -6.87 -0.06 -5.38
C VAL A 32 -7.94 0.70 -6.16
N ARG A 33 -7.68 1.97 -6.49
CA ARG A 33 -8.60 2.79 -7.28
C ARG A 33 -8.83 2.19 -8.67
N LYS A 34 -7.75 1.73 -9.31
CA LYS A 34 -7.82 1.09 -10.62
C LYS A 34 -8.68 -0.18 -10.58
N LEU A 35 -8.50 -1.00 -9.54
CA LEU A 35 -9.31 -2.19 -9.35
C LEU A 35 -10.79 -1.83 -9.20
N ARG A 36 -11.10 -0.83 -8.38
CA ARG A 36 -12.49 -0.39 -8.15
C ARG A 36 -13.13 0.23 -9.37
N ALA A 37 -12.34 0.77 -10.29
CA ALA A 37 -12.83 1.31 -11.55
C ALA A 37 -13.04 0.22 -12.60
N THR A 38 -12.54 -0.99 -12.38
CA THR A 38 -12.67 -2.11 -13.31
C THR A 38 -14.08 -2.68 -13.24
N THR A 39 -14.73 -2.78 -14.37
CA THR A 39 -16.09 -3.34 -14.48
C THR A 39 -16.09 -4.80 -14.91
N ASP A 40 -15.00 -5.28 -15.47
CA ASP A 40 -14.84 -6.66 -15.92
C ASP A 40 -14.33 -7.53 -14.76
N LYS A 41 -15.13 -8.51 -14.36
CA LYS A 41 -14.79 -9.42 -13.27
C LYS A 41 -13.50 -10.21 -13.52
N ALA A 42 -13.29 -10.68 -14.74
CA ALA A 42 -12.10 -11.45 -15.10
C ALA A 42 -10.82 -10.60 -14.93
N ALA A 43 -10.87 -9.34 -15.39
CA ALA A 43 -9.76 -8.40 -15.23
C ALA A 43 -9.50 -8.09 -13.76
N ALA A 44 -10.55 -7.92 -12.96
CA ALA A 44 -10.44 -7.67 -11.53
C ALA A 44 -9.80 -8.86 -10.81
N ILE A 45 -10.17 -10.07 -11.16
CA ILE A 45 -9.60 -11.30 -10.59
C ILE A 45 -8.10 -11.39 -10.90
N GLU A 46 -7.69 -11.01 -12.11
CA GLU A 46 -6.27 -10.99 -12.49
C GLU A 46 -5.47 -9.95 -11.72
N MET A 47 -6.07 -8.79 -11.43
CA MET A 47 -5.41 -7.70 -10.72
C MET A 47 -5.26 -7.97 -9.23
N TYR A 48 -6.16 -8.73 -8.65
CA TYR A 48 -6.29 -8.88 -7.20
C TYR A 48 -5.04 -9.48 -6.54
N PRO A 49 -4.42 -10.57 -7.04
CA PRO A 49 -3.23 -11.13 -6.40
C PRO A 49 -2.07 -10.15 -6.27
N GLY A 50 -1.86 -9.31 -7.28
CA GLY A 50 -0.81 -8.27 -7.24
C GLY A 50 -1.09 -7.24 -6.17
N ILE A 51 -2.35 -6.84 -6.01
CA ILE A 51 -2.77 -5.88 -4.99
C ILE A 51 -2.65 -6.49 -3.59
N GLN A 52 -3.04 -7.77 -3.42
CA GLN A 52 -2.85 -8.49 -2.16
C GLN A 52 -1.38 -8.51 -1.73
N LYS A 53 -0.48 -8.84 -2.65
CA LYS A 53 0.95 -8.84 -2.40
C LYS A 53 1.43 -7.47 -1.95
N MET A 54 0.99 -6.42 -2.63
CA MET A 54 1.34 -5.04 -2.31
C MET A 54 0.88 -4.67 -0.90
N LEU A 55 -0.38 -4.97 -0.57
CA LEU A 55 -0.95 -4.68 0.75
C LEU A 55 -0.21 -5.43 1.86
N ASP A 56 0.09 -6.71 1.65
CA ASP A 56 0.82 -7.52 2.62
C ASP A 56 2.23 -6.99 2.84
N LYS A 57 2.91 -6.59 1.77
CA LYS A 57 4.26 -6.02 1.86
C LYS A 57 4.25 -4.70 2.62
N LEU A 58 3.28 -3.82 2.35
CA LEU A 58 3.14 -2.54 3.04
C LEU A 58 2.84 -2.74 4.52
N ALA A 59 2.03 -3.73 4.87
CA ALA A 59 1.76 -4.07 6.26
C ALA A 59 3.00 -4.62 6.96
N LYS A 60 3.77 -5.47 6.27
CA LYS A 60 5.00 -6.04 6.81
C LYS A 60 6.05 -4.97 7.10
N THR A 61 6.13 -3.93 6.26
CA THR A 61 7.08 -2.82 6.43
C THR A 61 6.52 -1.68 7.26
N ASN A 62 5.34 -1.85 7.86
CA ASN A 62 4.67 -0.85 8.71
C ASN A 62 4.31 0.47 8.01
N ILE A 63 4.20 0.45 6.68
CA ILE A 63 3.72 1.62 5.92
C ILE A 63 2.21 1.79 6.16
N ILE A 64 1.49 0.67 6.23
CA ILE A 64 0.09 0.65 6.67
C ILE A 64 -0.04 -0.35 7.81
N HIS A 65 -1.08 -0.19 8.63
CA HIS A 65 -1.36 -1.14 9.70
C HIS A 65 -1.89 -2.45 9.12
N LYS A 66 -1.56 -3.57 9.76
CA LYS A 66 -2.01 -4.91 9.34
C LYS A 66 -3.54 -5.00 9.26
N ASN A 67 -4.24 -4.32 10.16
CA ASN A 67 -5.70 -4.31 10.16
C ASN A 67 -6.25 -3.59 8.93
N LYS A 68 -5.61 -2.49 8.52
CA LYS A 68 -6.00 -1.78 7.31
C LYS A 68 -5.79 -2.65 6.07
N ALA A 69 -4.68 -3.37 5.99
CA ALA A 69 -4.41 -4.29 4.89
C ALA A 69 -5.47 -5.40 4.84
N ALA A 70 -5.79 -5.99 5.97
CA ALA A 70 -6.82 -7.04 6.07
C ALA A 70 -8.18 -6.50 5.64
N ASN A 71 -8.56 -5.31 6.10
CA ASN A 71 -9.83 -4.68 5.74
C ASN A 71 -9.93 -4.38 4.25
N LEU A 72 -8.86 -3.84 3.66
CA LEU A 72 -8.82 -3.56 2.23
C LEU A 72 -8.91 -4.83 1.40
N LYS A 73 -8.19 -5.88 1.79
CA LYS A 73 -8.27 -7.17 1.10
C LYS A 73 -9.68 -7.74 1.13
N SER A 74 -10.32 -7.71 2.28
CA SER A 74 -11.70 -8.19 2.43
C SER A 74 -12.68 -7.39 1.58
N LYS A 75 -12.60 -6.07 1.64
CA LYS A 75 -13.48 -5.18 0.86
C LYS A 75 -13.30 -5.38 -0.63
N LEU A 76 -12.06 -5.54 -1.09
CA LEU A 76 -11.78 -5.76 -2.51
C LEU A 76 -12.26 -7.14 -2.98
N ALA A 77 -12.12 -8.17 -2.14
CA ALA A 77 -12.64 -9.49 -2.46
C ALA A 77 -14.17 -9.47 -2.60
N LEU A 78 -14.87 -8.80 -1.69
CA LEU A 78 -16.31 -8.63 -1.76
C LEU A 78 -16.72 -7.83 -2.99
N PHE A 79 -15.98 -6.78 -3.33
CA PHE A 79 -16.22 -5.98 -4.53
C PHE A 79 -16.14 -6.85 -5.78
N ILE A 80 -15.12 -7.70 -5.89
CA ILE A 80 -14.95 -8.61 -7.03
C ILE A 80 -16.09 -9.61 -7.12
N GLN A 81 -16.53 -10.17 -5.98
CA GLN A 81 -17.66 -11.11 -5.96
C GLN A 81 -18.94 -10.48 -6.45
N LYS A 82 -19.13 -9.18 -6.23
CA LYS A 82 -20.33 -8.45 -6.65
C LYS A 82 -20.30 -8.04 -8.12
N LEU A 83 -19.16 -8.13 -8.78
CA LEU A 83 -19.07 -7.84 -10.21
C LEU A 83 -19.79 -8.94 -11.01
N ALA A 84 -20.56 -8.50 -11.95
CA ALA A 84 -21.34 -9.40 -12.80
C ALA A 84 -20.49 -10.09 -13.86
#